data_bf7e4f3b30a6d660134c776a9b00c5cf
#
_entry.id   bf7e4f3b30a6d660134c776a9b00c5cf
#
_cell.length_a   1.000
_cell.length_b   1.000
_cell.length_c   1.000
_cell.angle_alpha   90.00
_cell.angle_beta   90.00
_cell.angle_gamma   90.00
#
_symmetry.space_group_name_H-M   'P 1'
#
loop_
_entity.id
_entity.type
_entity.pdbx_description
1 polymer ?
#
loop_
_entity_poly.entity_id
_entity_poly.type
_entity_poly.pdbx_seq_one_letter_code
_entity_poly.pdbx_strand_id
1 'polypeptide(L)'
;MRSFAAGALLICLPITAGAQQPNPLDNVPDKMPFDVPYGAPISLDRAQAAINAAVAESRKRGWKLNVAVVDSGGNLVAFARMDGAALGSIAIAEHKARASVKFRRETKAFEAGIQAGNNYLITLDDVIASRGGIPLVQAGAIAGAIGCSGGTGSQDEVVCRAGAETLK
;
A
#
# COMPACT_ATOMS: atom_id res chain seq x y z
N MET A 1 -76.71 -28.05 4.38
CA MET A 1 -75.28 -28.07 4.70
C MET A 1 -74.56 -27.94 3.39
N ARG A 2 -73.93 -26.75 3.14
CA ARG A 2 -73.14 -26.49 1.93
C ARG A 2 -71.63 -26.37 2.37
N SER A 3 -70.85 -27.36 2.00
CA SER A 3 -69.37 -27.33 2.23
C SER A 3 -68.69 -26.40 1.22
N PHE A 4 -68.01 -25.39 1.73
CA PHE A 4 -67.11 -24.59 0.93
C PHE A 4 -65.71 -25.21 1.00
N ALA A 5 -65.21 -25.71 -0.14
CA ALA A 5 -63.78 -26.11 -0.27
C ALA A 5 -62.95 -24.85 -0.60
N ALA A 6 -62.06 -24.47 0.30
CA ALA A 6 -61.10 -23.40 0.07
C ALA A 6 -59.89 -23.97 -0.67
N GLY A 7 -59.78 -23.65 -1.96
CA GLY A 7 -58.58 -23.96 -2.77
C GLY A 7 -57.45 -22.99 -2.44
N ALA A 8 -56.36 -23.48 -1.89
CA ALA A 8 -55.12 -22.71 -1.71
C ALA A 8 -54.39 -22.59 -3.05
N LEU A 9 -54.31 -21.38 -3.58
CA LEU A 9 -53.52 -21.07 -4.78
C LEU A 9 -52.06 -20.89 -4.39
N LEU A 10 -51.20 -21.87 -4.73
CA LEU A 10 -49.77 -21.78 -4.54
C LEU A 10 -49.19 -20.86 -5.64
N ILE A 11 -48.78 -19.64 -5.28
CA ILE A 11 -48.09 -18.72 -6.18
C ILE A 11 -46.60 -19.10 -6.15
N CYS A 12 -46.13 -19.81 -7.20
CA CYS A 12 -44.68 -19.98 -7.46
C CYS A 12 -44.13 -18.67 -8.01
N LEU A 13 -43.38 -17.94 -7.20
CA LEU A 13 -42.57 -16.81 -7.68
C LEU A 13 -41.34 -17.35 -8.43
N PRO A 14 -41.06 -16.87 -9.65
CA PRO A 14 -39.85 -17.28 -10.35
C PRO A 14 -38.59 -16.73 -9.58
N ILE A 15 -37.74 -17.62 -9.17
CA ILE A 15 -36.39 -17.26 -8.68
C ILE A 15 -35.61 -16.80 -9.92
N THR A 16 -35.50 -15.50 -10.14
CA THR A 16 -34.60 -14.96 -11.13
C THR A 16 -33.17 -15.22 -10.61
N ALA A 17 -32.47 -16.18 -11.22
CA ALA A 17 -31.03 -16.34 -11.00
C ALA A 17 -30.36 -15.03 -11.40
N GLY A 18 -29.93 -14.25 -10.41
CA GLY A 18 -29.16 -13.03 -10.64
C GLY A 18 -27.93 -13.39 -11.45
N ALA A 19 -27.76 -12.79 -12.64
CA ALA A 19 -26.55 -12.95 -13.42
C ALA A 19 -25.36 -12.55 -12.54
N GLN A 20 -24.46 -13.49 -12.30
CA GLN A 20 -23.26 -13.26 -11.50
C GLN A 20 -22.42 -12.19 -12.19
N GLN A 21 -22.13 -11.09 -11.51
CA GLN A 21 -21.29 -10.04 -12.10
C GLN A 21 -19.92 -10.59 -12.44
N PRO A 22 -19.35 -10.25 -13.61
CA PRO A 22 -18.00 -10.69 -13.99
C PRO A 22 -17.00 -10.34 -12.90
N ASN A 23 -16.17 -11.30 -12.51
CA ASN A 23 -15.12 -11.04 -11.53
C ASN A 23 -14.08 -10.08 -12.16
N PRO A 24 -13.80 -8.91 -11.58
CA PRO A 24 -12.78 -8.00 -12.11
C PRO A 24 -11.39 -8.61 -12.25
N LEU A 25 -11.10 -9.70 -11.52
CA LEU A 25 -9.84 -10.43 -11.58
C LEU A 25 -9.71 -11.32 -12.84
N ASP A 26 -10.81 -11.57 -13.57
CA ASP A 26 -10.80 -12.33 -14.81
C ASP A 26 -10.31 -11.47 -16.00
N ASN A 27 -10.20 -10.14 -15.79
CA ASN A 27 -9.62 -9.24 -16.79
C ASN A 27 -8.10 -9.35 -16.79
N VAL A 28 -7.52 -9.87 -17.89
CA VAL A 28 -6.07 -10.02 -18.06
C VAL A 28 -5.51 -8.79 -18.75
N PRO A 29 -4.69 -7.95 -18.07
CA PRO A 29 -4.06 -6.79 -18.70
C PRO A 29 -3.00 -7.21 -19.73
N ASP A 30 -2.97 -6.56 -20.89
CA ASP A 30 -1.95 -6.81 -21.92
C ASP A 30 -0.54 -6.40 -21.50
N LYS A 31 -0.41 -5.48 -20.54
CA LYS A 31 0.87 -4.97 -20.07
C LYS A 31 1.08 -5.27 -18.60
N MET A 32 2.31 -5.59 -18.23
CA MET A 32 2.72 -5.68 -16.83
C MET A 32 2.53 -4.32 -16.15
N PRO A 33 1.72 -4.22 -15.08
CA PRO A 33 1.39 -2.94 -14.46
C PRO A 33 2.55 -2.33 -13.64
N PHE A 34 3.61 -3.10 -13.36
CA PHE A 34 4.73 -2.70 -12.50
C PHE A 34 6.04 -3.18 -13.11
N ASP A 35 6.52 -2.47 -14.15
CA ASP A 35 7.67 -2.88 -14.95
C ASP A 35 8.88 -1.94 -14.77
N VAL A 36 9.02 -1.29 -13.62
CA VAL A 36 10.22 -0.52 -13.28
C VAL A 36 11.30 -1.50 -12.84
N PRO A 37 12.47 -1.58 -13.54
CA PRO A 37 13.53 -2.52 -13.20
C PRO A 37 14.18 -2.17 -11.85
N TYR A 38 14.79 -3.18 -11.21
CA TYR A 38 15.67 -2.93 -10.08
C TYR A 38 17.00 -2.38 -10.55
N GLY A 39 17.51 -1.37 -9.85
CA GLY A 39 18.79 -0.72 -10.09
C GLY A 39 19.82 -0.99 -9.00
N ALA A 40 20.95 -0.27 -9.07
CA ALA A 40 21.95 -0.28 -8.00
C ALA A 40 21.33 0.16 -6.67
N PRO A 41 21.78 -0.40 -5.53
CA PRO A 41 21.33 -0.02 -4.21
C PRO A 41 21.52 1.48 -3.95
N ILE A 42 20.56 2.11 -3.27
CA ILE A 42 20.67 3.50 -2.85
C ILE A 42 21.86 3.68 -1.90
N SER A 43 22.65 4.75 -2.08
CA SER A 43 23.72 5.09 -1.16
C SER A 43 23.17 5.63 0.17
N LEU A 44 23.99 5.51 1.25
CA LEU A 44 23.64 6.05 2.56
C LEU A 44 23.34 7.56 2.50
N ASP A 45 24.13 8.33 1.75
CA ASP A 45 23.95 9.79 1.65
C ASP A 45 22.58 10.15 1.02
N ARG A 46 22.18 9.44 -0.02
CA ARG A 46 20.87 9.64 -0.64
C ARG A 46 19.72 9.16 0.24
N ALA A 47 19.89 8.04 0.93
CA ALA A 47 18.94 7.54 1.90
C ALA A 47 18.71 8.56 3.03
N GLN A 48 19.81 9.15 3.54
CA GLN A 48 19.77 10.17 4.57
C GLN A 48 19.11 11.47 4.06
N ALA A 49 19.39 11.89 2.82
CA ALA A 49 18.71 13.04 2.22
C ALA A 49 17.19 12.83 2.13
N ALA A 50 16.74 11.64 1.71
CA ALA A 50 15.33 11.29 1.67
C ALA A 50 14.67 11.33 3.08
N ILE A 51 15.35 10.76 4.09
CA ILE A 51 14.90 10.83 5.47
C ILE A 51 14.80 12.28 5.95
N ASN A 52 15.81 13.08 5.70
CA ASN A 52 15.85 14.48 6.15
C ASN A 52 14.67 15.29 5.56
N ALA A 53 14.35 15.10 4.29
CA ALA A 53 13.22 15.74 3.63
C ALA A 53 11.89 15.28 4.24
N ALA A 54 11.71 13.99 4.46
CA ALA A 54 10.53 13.43 5.12
C ALA A 54 10.35 13.97 6.55
N VAL A 55 11.43 13.99 7.35
CA VAL A 55 11.41 14.53 8.71
C VAL A 55 11.12 16.04 8.71
N ALA A 56 11.66 16.80 7.75
CA ALA A 56 11.38 18.22 7.61
C ALA A 56 9.90 18.49 7.33
N GLU A 57 9.30 17.74 6.39
CA GLU A 57 7.88 17.86 6.08
C GLU A 57 7.01 17.46 7.28
N SER A 58 7.40 16.42 8.02
CA SER A 58 6.72 15.99 9.24
C SER A 58 6.74 17.09 10.32
N ARG A 59 7.91 17.69 10.57
CA ARG A 59 8.08 18.81 11.51
C ARG A 59 7.25 20.02 11.13
N LYS A 60 7.23 20.39 9.85
CA LYS A 60 6.42 21.49 9.33
C LYS A 60 4.94 21.34 9.66
N ARG A 61 4.46 20.08 9.71
CA ARG A 61 3.04 19.76 9.99
C ARG A 61 2.77 19.42 11.45
N GLY A 62 3.78 19.38 12.30
CA GLY A 62 3.66 18.98 13.71
C GLY A 62 3.37 17.50 13.91
N TRP A 63 3.65 16.66 12.90
CA TRP A 63 3.44 15.21 12.95
C TRP A 63 4.71 14.52 13.47
N LYS A 64 4.55 13.33 14.07
CA LYS A 64 5.64 12.57 14.69
C LYS A 64 5.65 11.16 14.11
N LEU A 65 6.57 10.92 13.19
CA LEU A 65 6.64 9.67 12.43
C LEU A 65 7.98 8.97 12.59
N ASN A 66 7.96 7.69 12.23
CA ASN A 66 9.15 6.89 11.94
C ASN A 66 9.33 6.85 10.43
N VAL A 67 10.57 6.96 9.97
CA VAL A 67 10.92 6.95 8.54
C VAL A 67 12.03 5.94 8.32
N ALA A 68 11.80 4.98 7.44
CA ALA A 68 12.76 3.94 7.06
C ALA A 68 13.10 4.05 5.57
N VAL A 69 14.37 3.89 5.21
CA VAL A 69 14.81 3.72 3.82
C VAL A 69 15.51 2.38 3.69
N VAL A 70 15.06 1.59 2.70
CA VAL A 70 15.67 0.31 2.32
C VAL A 70 16.32 0.41 0.94
N ASP A 71 17.31 -0.43 0.66
CA ASP A 71 17.93 -0.56 -0.65
C ASP A 71 17.06 -1.33 -1.66
N SER A 72 17.56 -1.54 -2.88
CA SER A 72 16.87 -2.31 -3.93
C SER A 72 16.65 -3.79 -3.57
N GLY A 73 17.38 -4.34 -2.60
CA GLY A 73 17.21 -5.69 -2.06
C GLY A 73 16.24 -5.75 -0.87
N GLY A 74 15.76 -4.60 -0.38
CA GLY A 74 14.87 -4.52 0.79
C GLY A 74 15.59 -4.50 2.13
N ASN A 75 16.92 -4.32 2.15
CA ASN A 75 17.71 -4.21 3.38
C ASN A 75 17.68 -2.78 3.91
N LEU A 76 17.60 -2.63 5.23
CA LEU A 76 17.59 -1.32 5.87
C LEU A 76 18.92 -0.59 5.64
N VAL A 77 18.86 0.63 5.09
CA VAL A 77 20.03 1.51 4.88
C VAL A 77 20.06 2.61 5.92
N ALA A 78 18.93 3.26 6.19
CA ALA A 78 18.84 4.34 7.16
C ALA A 78 17.44 4.39 7.80
N PHE A 79 17.39 4.87 9.04
CA PHE A 79 16.15 4.98 9.81
C PHE A 79 16.18 6.24 10.70
N ALA A 80 15.03 6.92 10.81
CA ALA A 80 14.82 7.99 11.78
C ALA A 80 13.54 7.76 12.57
N ARG A 81 13.65 7.76 13.89
CA ARG A 81 12.51 7.85 14.80
C ARG A 81 12.44 9.27 15.35
N MET A 82 11.38 9.99 15.05
CA MET A 82 11.14 11.32 15.61
C MET A 82 10.74 11.21 17.10
N ASP A 83 11.11 12.20 17.88
CA ASP A 83 10.73 12.26 19.29
C ASP A 83 9.20 12.26 19.43
N GLY A 84 8.72 11.34 20.26
CA GLY A 84 7.29 11.12 20.49
C GLY A 84 6.56 10.36 19.37
N ALA A 85 7.26 9.81 18.37
CA ALA A 85 6.65 8.88 17.42
C ALA A 85 6.25 7.56 18.11
N ALA A 86 5.12 6.99 17.68
CA ALA A 86 4.60 5.75 18.23
C ALA A 86 5.58 4.58 18.06
N LEU A 87 5.81 3.80 19.11
CA LEU A 87 6.77 2.68 19.07
C LEU A 87 6.34 1.58 18.09
N GLY A 88 5.05 1.25 18.04
CA GLY A 88 4.52 0.25 17.11
C GLY A 88 4.73 0.63 15.64
N SER A 89 4.88 1.92 15.33
CA SER A 89 5.09 2.40 13.96
C SER A 89 6.52 2.19 13.45
N ILE A 90 7.48 1.79 14.29
CA ILE A 90 8.85 1.47 13.87
C ILE A 90 8.84 0.33 12.86
N ALA A 91 8.35 -0.82 13.27
CA ALA A 91 8.26 -2.00 12.40
C ALA A 91 7.36 -1.77 11.18
N ILE A 92 6.30 -0.97 11.33
CA ILE A 92 5.39 -0.64 10.23
C ILE A 92 6.09 0.22 9.17
N ALA A 93 6.90 1.21 9.55
CA ALA A 93 7.67 2.02 8.60
C ALA A 93 8.63 1.17 7.77
N GLU A 94 9.37 0.28 8.42
CA GLU A 94 10.26 -0.67 7.74
C GLU A 94 9.49 -1.63 6.82
N HIS A 95 8.35 -2.16 7.27
CA HIS A 95 7.53 -3.07 6.47
C HIS A 95 6.99 -2.36 5.23
N LYS A 96 6.49 -1.12 5.35
CA LYS A 96 6.05 -0.31 4.21
C LYS A 96 7.17 -0.09 3.18
N ALA A 97 8.38 0.19 3.64
CA ALA A 97 9.54 0.33 2.76
C ALA A 97 9.85 -1.00 2.03
N ARG A 98 9.93 -2.12 2.78
CA ARG A 98 10.17 -3.46 2.19
C ARG A 98 9.07 -3.88 1.22
N ALA A 99 7.82 -3.72 1.57
CA ALA A 99 6.69 -4.02 0.68
C ALA A 99 6.79 -3.22 -0.62
N SER A 100 7.08 -1.93 -0.51
CA SER A 100 7.17 -1.04 -1.67
C SER A 100 8.26 -1.45 -2.64
N VAL A 101 9.47 -1.76 -2.17
CA VAL A 101 10.57 -2.19 -3.05
C VAL A 101 10.31 -3.58 -3.63
N LYS A 102 9.89 -4.56 -2.82
CA LYS A 102 9.68 -5.94 -3.27
C LYS A 102 8.59 -6.06 -4.35
N PHE A 103 7.54 -5.28 -4.24
CA PHE A 103 6.45 -5.27 -5.20
C PHE A 103 6.53 -4.14 -6.23
N ARG A 104 7.59 -3.34 -6.24
CA ARG A 104 7.88 -2.26 -7.20
C ARG A 104 6.75 -1.24 -7.33
N ARG A 105 6.02 -0.95 -6.24
CA ARG A 105 4.86 -0.06 -6.24
C ARG A 105 4.66 0.63 -4.89
N GLU A 106 3.89 1.69 -4.90
CA GLU A 106 3.43 2.31 -3.65
C GLU A 106 2.51 1.36 -2.88
N THR A 107 2.64 1.30 -1.56
CA THR A 107 1.78 0.45 -0.70
C THR A 107 0.32 0.87 -0.74
N LYS A 108 0.01 2.09 -1.16
CA LYS A 108 -1.35 2.56 -1.47
C LYS A 108 -2.09 1.66 -2.46
N ALA A 109 -1.38 1.02 -3.40
CA ALA A 109 -1.99 0.11 -4.37
C ALA A 109 -2.58 -1.13 -3.69
N PHE A 110 -1.98 -1.63 -2.62
CA PHE A 110 -2.52 -2.74 -1.83
C PHE A 110 -3.75 -2.32 -1.04
N GLU A 111 -3.71 -1.13 -0.42
CA GLU A 111 -4.86 -0.56 0.28
C GLU A 111 -6.06 -0.43 -0.68
N ALA A 112 -5.86 0.15 -1.86
CA ALA A 112 -6.89 0.28 -2.87
C ALA A 112 -7.39 -1.09 -3.38
N GLY A 113 -6.49 -2.07 -3.54
CA GLY A 113 -6.85 -3.43 -3.94
C GLY A 113 -7.78 -4.11 -2.94
N ILE A 114 -7.49 -4.02 -1.65
CA ILE A 114 -8.35 -4.58 -0.59
C ILE A 114 -9.71 -3.86 -0.57
N GLN A 115 -9.73 -2.53 -0.69
CA GLN A 115 -10.98 -1.77 -0.77
C GLN A 115 -11.82 -2.16 -2.00
N ALA A 116 -11.19 -2.60 -3.08
CA ALA A 116 -11.83 -3.13 -4.28
C ALA A 116 -12.25 -4.61 -4.16
N GLY A 117 -12.07 -5.25 -3.00
CA GLY A 117 -12.46 -6.64 -2.76
C GLY A 117 -11.37 -7.69 -3.05
N ASN A 118 -10.15 -7.30 -3.41
CA ASN A 118 -9.03 -8.21 -3.68
C ASN A 118 -8.42 -8.74 -2.37
N ASN A 119 -9.20 -9.47 -1.58
CA ASN A 119 -8.82 -9.92 -0.24
C ASN A 119 -7.64 -10.91 -0.23
N TYR A 120 -7.34 -11.57 -1.35
CA TYR A 120 -6.17 -12.43 -1.48
C TYR A 120 -4.85 -11.70 -1.18
N LEU A 121 -4.81 -10.37 -1.34
CA LEU A 121 -3.61 -9.57 -1.05
C LEU A 121 -3.11 -9.72 0.39
N ILE A 122 -4.00 -10.02 1.35
CA ILE A 122 -3.61 -10.25 2.75
C ILE A 122 -2.89 -11.59 2.97
N THR A 123 -2.94 -12.49 2.00
CA THR A 123 -2.28 -13.81 2.05
C THR A 123 -0.88 -13.81 1.45
N LEU A 124 -0.48 -12.70 0.82
CA LEU A 124 0.85 -12.55 0.23
C LEU A 124 1.84 -12.09 1.30
N ASP A 125 2.95 -12.81 1.40
CA ASP A 125 4.05 -12.43 2.30
C ASP A 125 4.58 -11.03 1.95
N ASP A 126 4.99 -10.29 2.96
CA ASP A 126 5.53 -8.93 2.86
C ASP A 126 4.55 -7.85 2.35
N VAL A 127 3.30 -8.16 2.07
CA VAL A 127 2.29 -7.14 1.75
C VAL A 127 1.83 -6.41 3.01
N ILE A 128 1.79 -5.07 2.94
CA ILE A 128 1.14 -4.23 3.93
C ILE A 128 0.16 -3.29 3.22
N ALA A 129 -1.13 -3.44 3.50
CA ALA A 129 -2.19 -2.66 2.88
C ALA A 129 -2.43 -1.35 3.63
N SER A 130 -1.39 -0.56 3.74
CA SER A 130 -1.40 0.76 4.36
C SER A 130 -0.44 1.67 3.59
N ARG A 131 -0.96 2.78 3.07
CA ARG A 131 -0.16 3.75 2.29
C ARG A 131 0.96 4.37 3.12
N GLY A 132 1.99 4.89 2.46
CA GLY A 132 3.18 5.47 3.09
C GLY A 132 4.45 4.65 2.82
N GLY A 133 4.41 3.65 1.92
CA GLY A 133 5.59 3.04 1.30
C GLY A 133 5.69 3.49 -0.15
N ILE A 134 6.84 4.04 -0.57
CA ILE A 134 7.05 4.62 -1.90
C ILE A 134 8.38 4.17 -2.48
N PRO A 135 8.42 3.63 -3.72
CA PRO A 135 9.68 3.28 -4.38
C PRO A 135 10.56 4.53 -4.59
N LEU A 136 11.84 4.38 -4.38
CA LEU A 136 12.85 5.38 -4.69
C LEU A 136 13.47 5.03 -6.04
N VAL A 137 13.11 5.81 -7.07
CA VAL A 137 13.53 5.56 -8.46
C VAL A 137 14.64 6.54 -8.83
N GLN A 138 15.76 5.99 -9.33
CA GLN A 138 16.92 6.76 -9.80
C GLN A 138 17.28 6.29 -11.21
N ALA A 139 17.40 7.23 -12.14
CA ALA A 139 17.73 6.92 -13.54
C ALA A 139 16.82 5.83 -14.16
N GLY A 140 15.52 5.85 -13.83
CA GLY A 140 14.53 4.90 -14.36
C GLY A 140 14.51 3.52 -13.70
N ALA A 141 15.34 3.28 -12.66
CA ALA A 141 15.41 2.00 -11.94
C ALA A 141 15.18 2.19 -10.44
N ILE A 142 14.65 1.16 -9.78
CA ILE A 142 14.40 1.18 -8.33
C ILE A 142 15.72 1.01 -7.58
N ALA A 143 16.17 2.07 -6.91
CA ALA A 143 17.35 2.06 -6.05
C ALA A 143 17.03 1.63 -4.61
N GLY A 144 15.77 1.70 -4.22
CA GLY A 144 15.30 1.37 -2.89
C GLY A 144 13.84 1.77 -2.69
N ALA A 145 13.44 1.93 -1.44
CA ALA A 145 12.13 2.48 -1.08
C ALA A 145 12.18 3.20 0.27
N ILE A 146 11.26 4.14 0.44
CA ILE A 146 11.02 4.83 1.71
C ILE A 146 9.69 4.38 2.31
N GLY A 147 9.63 4.21 3.63
CA GLY A 147 8.43 3.88 4.38
C GLY A 147 8.25 4.82 5.57
N CYS A 148 7.06 5.39 5.73
CA CYS A 148 6.72 6.28 6.84
C CYS A 148 5.53 5.73 7.62
N SER A 149 5.57 5.89 8.96
CA SER A 149 4.49 5.46 9.82
C SER A 149 4.47 6.23 11.13
N GLY A 150 3.28 6.55 11.61
CA GLY A 150 3.07 7.26 12.89
C GLY A 150 1.85 8.14 12.92
N GLY A 151 1.30 8.47 11.75
CA GLY A 151 0.06 9.20 11.57
C GLY A 151 -1.06 8.33 10.97
N THR A 152 -2.02 8.97 10.34
CA THR A 152 -2.94 8.28 9.42
C THR A 152 -2.19 7.89 8.15
N GLY A 153 -2.68 6.88 7.43
CA GLY A 153 -2.04 6.48 6.17
C GLY A 153 -1.82 7.65 5.19
N SER A 154 -2.75 8.60 5.13
CA SER A 154 -2.62 9.79 4.27
C SER A 154 -1.51 10.73 4.76
N GLN A 155 -1.33 10.90 6.06
CA GLN A 155 -0.21 11.67 6.63
C GLN A 155 1.14 10.98 6.35
N ASP A 156 1.19 9.67 6.53
CA ASP A 156 2.36 8.85 6.23
C ASP A 156 2.77 8.98 4.75
N GLU A 157 1.78 8.92 3.83
CA GLU A 157 2.02 9.09 2.39
C GLU A 157 2.61 10.47 2.06
N VAL A 158 2.05 11.54 2.61
CA VAL A 158 2.51 12.91 2.36
C VAL A 158 3.96 13.09 2.79
N VAL A 159 4.32 12.60 3.97
CA VAL A 159 5.68 12.69 4.51
C VAL A 159 6.66 11.86 3.67
N CYS A 160 6.30 10.63 3.33
CA CYS A 160 7.15 9.77 2.52
C CYS A 160 7.36 10.33 1.10
N ARG A 161 6.35 10.95 0.52
CA ARG A 161 6.44 11.57 -0.80
C ARG A 161 7.47 12.69 -0.84
N ALA A 162 7.53 13.53 0.19
CA ALA A 162 8.57 14.56 0.32
C ALA A 162 9.98 13.96 0.32
N GLY A 163 10.17 12.81 0.98
CA GLY A 163 11.43 12.07 0.93
C GLY A 163 11.73 11.49 -0.46
N ALA A 164 10.73 10.86 -1.09
CA ALA A 164 10.90 10.22 -2.40
C ALA A 164 11.23 11.23 -3.51
N GLU A 165 10.75 12.45 -3.42
CA GLU A 165 11.00 13.51 -4.41
C GLU A 165 12.46 13.99 -4.47
N THR A 166 13.27 13.68 -3.47
CA THR A 166 14.71 14.00 -3.48
C THR A 166 15.52 13.18 -4.49
N LEU A 167 14.95 12.12 -5.07
CA LEU A 167 15.62 11.24 -6.01
C LEU A 167 15.18 11.44 -7.48
N LYS A 168 14.26 12.34 -7.74
CA LYS A 168 13.81 12.68 -9.10
C LYS A 168 14.83 13.53 -9.85
#